data_4f376e0e341560b974859ad63b8e4279
#
_entry.id   4f376e0e341560b974859ad63b8e4279
#
_cell.length_a   1.000
_cell.length_b   1.000
_cell.length_c   1.000
_cell.angle_alpha   90.00
_cell.angle_beta   90.00
_cell.angle_gamma   90.00
#
_symmetry.space_group_name_H-M   'P 1'
#
loop_
_entity.id
_entity.type
_entity.pdbx_description
1 polymer ?
#
loop_
_entity_poly.entity_id
_entity_poly.type
_entity_poly.pdbx_seq_one_letter_code
_entity_poly.pdbx_strand_id
1 'polypeptide(L)'
;MSAPDDLLRVSAERLLVAIRDILAEKSIVSPAEIADRIAITEAASPAQGGGIVARAWVDPLFRQRLLGDGTRAVEELGVVMRGAPPLGVVENDGSVHHLVVCTLCSCYPRAVLGYPPFWFKSASYRARAVRDPRGLLAEWGTIVPAGVKLRIVDSTADYRWMVLPRRPEGTDGWDEERLASIVTAGDMIGVTIPKIA
;
A
#
# COMPACT_ATOMS: atom_id res chain seq x y z
N MET A 1 9.32 -16.57 30.58
CA MET A 1 9.11 -15.08 30.57
C MET A 1 7.89 -14.71 29.75
N SER A 2 6.75 -15.39 29.99
CA SER A 2 5.51 -15.24 29.19
C SER A 2 4.34 -14.56 29.92
N ALA A 3 4.37 -14.47 31.24
CA ALA A 3 3.21 -14.05 32.03
C ALA A 3 2.78 -12.55 31.95
N PRO A 4 3.66 -11.54 31.84
CA PRO A 4 3.22 -10.13 31.80
C PRO A 4 2.54 -9.75 30.48
N ASP A 5 3.02 -10.27 29.37
CA ASP A 5 2.47 -9.96 28.03
C ASP A 5 1.07 -10.58 27.83
N ASP A 6 0.83 -11.77 28.33
CA ASP A 6 -0.47 -12.43 28.25
C ASP A 6 -1.53 -11.71 29.11
N LEU A 7 -1.16 -11.23 30.29
CA LEU A 7 -2.08 -10.45 31.15
C LEU A 7 -2.44 -9.10 30.52
N LEU A 8 -1.50 -8.44 29.87
CA LEU A 8 -1.76 -7.17 29.17
C LEU A 8 -2.66 -7.40 27.94
N ARG A 9 -2.47 -8.49 27.21
CA ARG A 9 -3.34 -8.88 26.08
C ARG A 9 -4.77 -9.14 26.54
N VAL A 10 -4.96 -9.98 27.55
CA VAL A 10 -6.29 -10.28 28.10
C VAL A 10 -6.99 -9.03 28.61
N SER A 11 -6.25 -8.09 29.22
CA SER A 11 -6.80 -6.81 29.68
C SER A 11 -7.21 -5.90 28.51
N ALA A 12 -6.41 -5.86 27.43
CA ALA A 12 -6.71 -5.08 26.23
C ALA A 12 -7.94 -5.63 25.49
N GLU A 13 -8.06 -6.94 25.35
CA GLU A 13 -9.22 -7.58 24.71
C GLU A 13 -10.51 -7.30 25.49
N ARG A 14 -10.49 -7.41 26.83
CA ARG A 14 -11.64 -7.08 27.69
C ARG A 14 -12.04 -5.61 27.58
N LEU A 15 -11.06 -4.71 27.51
CA LEU A 15 -11.31 -3.29 27.33
C LEU A 15 -11.94 -2.99 25.96
N LEU A 16 -11.46 -3.62 24.90
CA LEU A 16 -12.03 -3.47 23.56
C LEU A 16 -13.48 -3.96 23.50
N VAL A 17 -13.79 -5.11 24.13
CA VAL A 17 -15.16 -5.60 24.22
C VAL A 17 -16.05 -4.62 24.98
N ALA A 18 -15.60 -4.13 26.14
CA ALA A 18 -16.36 -3.18 26.94
C ALA A 18 -16.62 -1.85 26.19
N ILE A 19 -15.61 -1.32 25.51
CA ILE A 19 -15.75 -0.10 24.69
C ILE A 19 -16.76 -0.34 23.56
N ARG A 20 -16.64 -1.45 22.84
CA ARG A 20 -17.58 -1.81 21.77
C ARG A 20 -19.03 -1.88 22.28
N ASP A 21 -19.22 -2.54 23.42
CA ASP A 21 -20.55 -2.74 23.99
C ASP A 21 -21.18 -1.40 24.44
N ILE A 22 -20.39 -0.52 25.06
CA ILE A 22 -20.81 0.85 25.41
C ILE A 22 -21.16 1.68 24.17
N LEU A 23 -20.38 1.60 23.11
CA LEU A 23 -20.65 2.33 21.86
C LEU A 23 -21.93 1.83 21.19
N ALA A 24 -22.16 0.51 21.22
CA ALA A 24 -23.38 -0.09 20.69
C ALA A 24 -24.62 0.29 21.53
N GLU A 25 -24.53 0.24 22.86
CA GLU A 25 -25.59 0.65 23.76
C GLU A 25 -25.99 2.13 23.56
N LYS A 26 -25.00 2.99 23.35
CA LYS A 26 -25.21 4.41 23.05
C LYS A 26 -25.63 4.68 21.60
N SER A 27 -25.81 3.67 20.78
CA SER A 27 -26.12 3.80 19.35
C SER A 27 -25.12 4.68 18.55
N ILE A 28 -23.86 4.75 19.00
CA ILE A 28 -22.79 5.49 18.32
C ILE A 28 -22.27 4.67 17.13
N VAL A 29 -22.12 3.36 17.31
CA VAL A 29 -21.75 2.40 16.27
C VAL A 29 -22.43 1.07 16.53
N SER A 30 -22.94 0.44 15.48
CA SER A 30 -23.55 -0.90 15.57
C SER A 30 -22.51 -2.00 15.43
N PRO A 31 -22.78 -3.22 15.95
CA PRO A 31 -21.96 -4.40 15.68
C PRO A 31 -21.78 -4.71 14.19
N ALA A 32 -22.81 -4.44 13.39
CA ALA A 32 -22.78 -4.65 11.94
C ALA A 32 -21.81 -3.68 11.24
N GLU A 33 -21.80 -2.39 11.62
CA GLU A 33 -20.84 -1.41 11.10
C GLU A 33 -19.41 -1.75 11.45
N ILE A 34 -19.18 -2.27 12.65
CA ILE A 34 -17.84 -2.75 13.07
C ILE A 34 -17.43 -3.94 12.21
N ALA A 35 -18.31 -4.94 12.03
CA ALA A 35 -18.02 -6.13 11.23
C ALA A 35 -17.74 -5.76 9.75
N ASP A 36 -18.55 -4.88 9.17
CA ASP A 36 -18.34 -4.36 7.80
C ASP A 36 -16.97 -3.67 7.69
N ARG A 37 -16.62 -2.83 8.67
CA ARG A 37 -15.33 -2.14 8.66
C ARG A 37 -14.13 -3.07 8.81
N ILE A 38 -14.27 -4.11 9.62
CA ILE A 38 -13.25 -5.18 9.74
C ILE A 38 -13.11 -5.89 8.40
N ALA A 39 -14.20 -6.34 7.78
CA ALA A 39 -14.17 -7.04 6.50
C ALA A 39 -13.51 -6.20 5.39
N ILE A 40 -13.85 -4.91 5.28
CA ILE A 40 -13.20 -3.98 4.33
C ILE A 40 -11.70 -3.88 4.60
N THR A 41 -11.30 -3.84 5.87
CA THR A 41 -9.89 -3.68 6.24
C THR A 41 -9.10 -4.96 5.97
N GLU A 42 -9.69 -6.13 6.17
CA GLU A 42 -9.08 -7.43 5.94
C GLU A 42 -9.02 -7.81 4.45
N ALA A 43 -9.95 -7.32 3.65
CA ALA A 43 -9.93 -7.49 2.20
C ALA A 43 -8.76 -6.76 1.53
N ALA A 44 -8.34 -5.64 2.11
CA ALA A 44 -7.19 -4.89 1.59
C ALA A 44 -5.88 -5.65 1.83
N SER A 45 -5.12 -5.90 0.78
CA SER A 45 -3.89 -6.68 0.84
C SER A 45 -2.93 -6.33 -0.31
N PRO A 46 -1.64 -6.69 -0.22
CA PRO A 46 -0.73 -6.55 -1.34
C PRO A 46 -1.18 -7.30 -2.60
N ALA A 47 -1.88 -8.42 -2.47
CA ALA A 47 -2.43 -9.17 -3.60
C ALA A 47 -3.52 -8.36 -4.34
N GLN A 48 -4.39 -7.65 -3.61
CA GLN A 48 -5.34 -6.71 -4.22
C GLN A 48 -4.61 -5.62 -5.03
N GLY A 49 -3.57 -5.02 -4.46
CA GLY A 49 -2.72 -4.06 -5.17
C GLY A 49 -2.05 -4.65 -6.41
N GLY A 50 -1.56 -5.89 -6.31
CA GLY A 50 -0.99 -6.64 -7.43
C GLY A 50 -1.97 -6.82 -8.59
N GLY A 51 -3.24 -7.12 -8.30
CA GLY A 51 -4.30 -7.19 -9.31
C GLY A 51 -4.54 -5.85 -10.02
N ILE A 52 -4.51 -4.73 -9.29
CA ILE A 52 -4.63 -3.39 -9.88
C ILE A 52 -3.45 -3.11 -10.82
N VAL A 53 -2.24 -3.44 -10.40
CA VAL A 53 -1.03 -3.27 -11.23
C VAL A 53 -1.10 -4.15 -12.48
N ALA A 54 -1.46 -5.42 -12.34
CA ALA A 54 -1.59 -6.36 -13.46
C ALA A 54 -2.64 -5.86 -14.46
N ARG A 55 -3.79 -5.41 -13.99
CA ARG A 55 -4.82 -4.79 -14.83
C ARG A 55 -4.29 -3.58 -15.58
N ALA A 56 -3.55 -2.70 -14.94
CA ALA A 56 -2.95 -1.53 -15.59
C ALA A 56 -1.89 -1.90 -16.65
N TRP A 57 -1.21 -3.02 -16.49
CA TRP A 57 -0.23 -3.51 -17.46
C TRP A 57 -0.86 -4.09 -18.72
N VAL A 58 -2.09 -4.63 -18.65
CA VAL A 58 -2.76 -5.27 -19.79
C VAL A 58 -3.84 -4.41 -20.42
N ASP A 59 -4.37 -3.41 -19.69
CA ASP A 59 -5.40 -2.49 -20.16
C ASP A 59 -4.89 -1.03 -20.15
N PRO A 60 -4.45 -0.50 -21.31
CA PRO A 60 -3.95 0.87 -21.40
C PRO A 60 -4.98 1.93 -21.03
N LEU A 61 -6.29 1.68 -21.25
CA LEU A 61 -7.35 2.62 -20.89
C LEU A 61 -7.55 2.65 -19.38
N PHE A 62 -7.53 1.49 -18.72
CA PHE A 62 -7.54 1.44 -17.27
C PHE A 62 -6.29 2.11 -16.67
N ARG A 63 -5.11 1.84 -17.22
CA ARG A 63 -3.86 2.51 -16.81
C ARG A 63 -3.97 4.03 -16.87
N GLN A 64 -4.53 4.57 -17.96
CA GLN A 64 -4.73 6.01 -18.11
C GLN A 64 -5.65 6.57 -17.02
N ARG A 65 -6.77 5.88 -16.72
CA ARG A 65 -7.68 6.28 -15.63
C ARG A 65 -7.01 6.18 -14.27
N LEU A 66 -6.27 5.11 -14.02
CA LEU A 66 -5.54 4.89 -12.75
C LEU A 66 -4.53 6.00 -12.46
N LEU A 67 -3.80 6.46 -13.47
CA LEU A 67 -2.84 7.55 -13.34
C LEU A 67 -3.53 8.93 -13.24
N GLY A 68 -4.73 9.09 -13.77
CA GLY A 68 -5.51 10.33 -13.72
C GLY A 68 -6.31 10.50 -12.43
N ASP A 69 -6.97 9.46 -11.98
CA ASP A 69 -7.76 9.41 -10.73
C ASP A 69 -7.67 7.99 -10.13
N GLY A 70 -6.66 7.79 -9.31
CA GLY A 70 -6.40 6.47 -8.70
C GLY A 70 -7.56 6.00 -7.83
N THR A 71 -8.24 6.90 -7.10
CA THR A 71 -9.39 6.54 -6.26
C THR A 71 -10.50 5.91 -7.07
N ARG A 72 -10.97 6.61 -8.12
CA ARG A 72 -12.07 6.11 -8.97
C ARG A 72 -11.68 4.83 -9.71
N ALA A 73 -10.45 4.78 -10.22
CA ALA A 73 -10.01 3.60 -10.97
C ALA A 73 -9.97 2.33 -10.11
N VAL A 74 -9.51 2.41 -8.85
CA VAL A 74 -9.52 1.22 -7.99
C VAL A 74 -10.93 0.82 -7.55
N GLU A 75 -11.86 1.79 -7.42
CA GLU A 75 -13.27 1.50 -7.15
C GLU A 75 -13.94 0.74 -8.32
N GLU A 76 -13.53 0.94 -9.57
CA GLU A 76 -13.98 0.14 -10.73
C GLU A 76 -13.68 -1.36 -10.55
N LEU A 77 -12.64 -1.70 -9.78
CA LEU A 77 -12.24 -3.08 -9.46
C LEU A 77 -12.84 -3.58 -8.13
N GLY A 78 -13.77 -2.84 -7.54
CA GLY A 78 -14.45 -3.23 -6.30
C GLY A 78 -13.68 -2.88 -5.02
N VAL A 79 -12.59 -2.12 -5.10
CA VAL A 79 -11.86 -1.66 -3.91
C VAL A 79 -12.70 -0.61 -3.17
N VAL A 80 -12.91 -0.81 -1.88
CA VAL A 80 -13.73 0.10 -1.07
C VAL A 80 -12.89 1.27 -0.57
N MET A 81 -13.04 2.43 -1.19
CA MET A 81 -12.35 3.66 -0.80
C MET A 81 -13.13 4.51 0.23
N ARG A 82 -14.35 4.12 0.60
CA ARG A 82 -15.16 4.85 1.58
C ARG A 82 -14.43 5.04 2.91
N GLY A 83 -14.23 6.31 3.30
CA GLY A 83 -13.54 6.69 4.53
C GLY A 83 -12.01 6.54 4.47
N ALA A 84 -11.46 6.24 3.30
CA ALA A 84 -10.03 6.33 3.04
C ALA A 84 -9.68 7.69 2.39
N PRO A 85 -8.47 8.22 2.61
CA PRO A 85 -7.98 9.37 1.85
C PRO A 85 -7.83 9.02 0.37
N PRO A 86 -7.94 10.03 -0.53
CA PRO A 86 -7.73 9.84 -1.96
C PRO A 86 -6.40 9.18 -2.28
N LEU A 87 -6.39 8.39 -3.35
CA LEU A 87 -5.25 7.66 -3.87
C LEU A 87 -4.71 8.34 -5.12
N GLY A 88 -3.44 8.73 -5.10
CA GLY A 88 -2.68 9.07 -6.29
C GLY A 88 -1.80 7.91 -6.72
N VAL A 89 -1.63 7.76 -8.02
CA VAL A 89 -0.74 6.75 -8.59
C VAL A 89 0.30 7.42 -9.47
N VAL A 90 1.56 7.08 -9.23
CA VAL A 90 2.70 7.51 -10.05
C VAL A 90 3.34 6.31 -10.72
N GLU A 91 3.80 6.48 -11.95
CA GLU A 91 4.34 5.37 -12.72
C GLU A 91 5.86 5.39 -12.74
N ASN A 92 6.45 4.21 -12.56
CA ASN A 92 7.86 3.97 -12.86
C ASN A 92 8.01 3.53 -14.32
N ASP A 93 8.92 4.18 -15.01
CA ASP A 93 9.27 3.87 -16.40
C ASP A 93 10.81 3.82 -16.58
N GLY A 94 11.26 3.82 -17.82
CA GLY A 94 12.70 3.80 -18.13
C GLY A 94 13.45 5.10 -17.78
N SER A 95 12.74 6.20 -17.48
CA SER A 95 13.30 7.53 -17.23
C SER A 95 13.16 8.00 -15.79
N VAL A 96 12.13 7.50 -15.07
CA VAL A 96 11.83 7.90 -13.71
C VAL A 96 11.52 6.70 -12.81
N HIS A 97 12.03 6.75 -11.58
CA HIS A 97 11.70 5.84 -10.49
C HIS A 97 11.15 6.64 -9.31
N HIS A 98 9.98 6.27 -8.84
CA HIS A 98 9.33 6.89 -7.70
C HIS A 98 9.52 6.05 -6.44
N LEU A 99 9.71 6.72 -5.31
CA LEU A 99 9.76 6.11 -3.99
C LEU A 99 8.74 6.81 -3.09
N VAL A 100 7.79 6.07 -2.54
CA VAL A 100 6.77 6.61 -1.64
C VAL A 100 7.28 6.61 -0.21
N VAL A 101 7.07 7.71 0.49
CA VAL A 101 7.36 7.86 1.92
C VAL A 101 6.24 8.61 2.60
N CYS A 102 6.14 8.52 3.92
CA CYS A 102 5.47 9.53 4.74
C CYS A 102 6.51 10.11 5.70
N THR A 103 6.92 11.36 5.47
CA THR A 103 7.98 11.99 6.26
C THR A 103 7.54 12.29 7.70
N LEU A 104 6.24 12.48 7.93
CA LEU A 104 5.69 12.84 9.24
C LEU A 104 5.36 11.64 10.13
N CYS A 105 4.73 10.61 9.57
CA CYS A 105 4.23 9.48 10.37
C CYS A 105 4.29 8.15 9.62
N SER A 106 3.18 7.61 9.13
CA SER A 106 3.09 6.30 8.48
C SER A 106 1.92 6.21 7.50
N CYS A 107 1.69 7.30 6.76
CA CYS A 107 0.60 7.39 5.78
C CYS A 107 0.83 6.45 4.60
N TYR A 108 0.21 5.29 4.65
CA TYR A 108 0.31 4.19 3.70
C TYR A 108 -1.02 4.03 2.95
N PRO A 109 -1.06 3.60 1.69
CA PRO A 109 -2.31 3.38 0.94
C PRO A 109 -3.04 2.11 1.40
N ARG A 110 -3.51 2.10 2.66
CA ARG A 110 -4.06 0.93 3.35
C ARG A 110 -5.29 0.34 2.71
N ALA A 111 -6.15 1.17 2.11
CA ALA A 111 -7.36 0.68 1.44
C ALA A 111 -7.05 -0.23 0.25
N VAL A 112 -5.86 -0.08 -0.33
CA VAL A 112 -5.41 -0.82 -1.51
C VAL A 112 -4.41 -1.93 -1.14
N LEU A 113 -3.45 -1.64 -0.26
CA LEU A 113 -2.32 -2.52 0.04
C LEU A 113 -2.38 -3.20 1.40
N GLY A 114 -3.43 -2.97 2.18
CA GLY A 114 -3.56 -3.50 3.54
C GLY A 114 -2.63 -2.80 4.54
N TYR A 115 -2.16 -3.53 5.54
CA TYR A 115 -1.30 -2.96 6.58
C TYR A 115 0.10 -2.66 6.07
N PRO A 116 0.67 -1.47 6.44
CA PRO A 116 2.04 -1.15 6.08
C PRO A 116 3.04 -2.14 6.71
N PRO A 117 4.05 -2.56 5.97
CA PRO A 117 5.16 -3.32 6.53
C PRO A 117 5.87 -2.49 7.60
N PHE A 118 6.49 -3.20 8.57
CA PHE A 118 7.08 -2.54 9.74
C PHE A 118 8.14 -1.48 9.37
N TRP A 119 8.96 -1.77 8.36
CA TRP A 119 10.00 -0.86 7.90
C TRP A 119 9.46 0.49 7.39
N PHE A 120 8.25 0.52 6.75
CA PHE A 120 7.65 1.75 6.22
C PHE A 120 7.40 2.80 7.32
N LYS A 121 7.12 2.34 8.53
CA LYS A 121 6.86 3.21 9.71
C LYS A 121 8.15 3.66 10.40
N SER A 122 9.29 3.03 10.12
CA SER A 122 10.53 3.29 10.86
C SER A 122 11.06 4.71 10.60
N ALA A 123 11.60 5.33 11.64
CA ALA A 123 12.23 6.64 11.52
C ALA A 123 13.44 6.60 10.57
N SER A 124 14.16 5.47 10.53
CA SER A 124 15.30 5.25 9.64
C SER A 124 14.88 5.29 8.17
N TYR A 125 13.83 4.54 7.78
CA TYR A 125 13.31 4.57 6.41
C TYR A 125 12.89 5.99 6.01
N ARG A 126 12.07 6.64 6.84
CA ARG A 126 11.53 7.97 6.56
C ARG A 126 12.63 9.02 6.35
N ALA A 127 13.66 8.99 7.19
CA ALA A 127 14.79 9.91 7.06
C ALA A 127 15.66 9.60 5.84
N ARG A 128 15.98 8.32 5.61
CA ARG A 128 16.87 7.90 4.52
C ARG A 128 16.21 8.01 3.15
N ALA A 129 14.92 7.73 3.04
CA ALA A 129 14.16 7.90 1.79
C ALA A 129 14.26 9.32 1.22
N VAL A 130 14.48 10.33 2.06
CA VAL A 130 14.65 11.72 1.63
C VAL A 130 16.11 12.12 1.49
N ARG A 131 16.98 11.67 2.41
CA ARG A 131 18.39 12.12 2.48
C ARG A 131 19.31 11.34 1.54
N ASP A 132 19.10 10.02 1.44
CA ASP A 132 19.91 9.10 0.66
C ASP A 132 19.04 7.98 0.05
N PRO A 133 18.07 8.32 -0.83
CA PRO A 133 17.17 7.33 -1.38
C PRO A 133 17.88 6.29 -2.26
N ARG A 134 18.95 6.66 -2.99
CA ARG A 134 19.69 5.71 -3.84
C ARG A 134 20.47 4.71 -3.02
N GLY A 135 21.15 5.14 -1.96
CA GLY A 135 21.83 4.25 -1.04
C GLY A 135 20.88 3.31 -0.32
N LEU A 136 19.73 3.84 0.14
CA LEU A 136 18.68 3.02 0.75
C LEU A 136 18.17 1.92 -0.19
N LEU A 137 17.84 2.25 -1.43
CA LEU A 137 17.36 1.31 -2.43
C LEU A 137 18.42 0.26 -2.79
N ALA A 138 19.67 0.68 -2.95
CA ALA A 138 20.79 -0.21 -3.27
C ALA A 138 21.02 -1.26 -2.16
N GLU A 139 20.97 -0.87 -0.89
CA GLU A 139 21.05 -1.78 0.26
C GLU A 139 19.90 -2.82 0.27
N TRP A 140 18.75 -2.45 -0.28
CA TRP A 140 17.58 -3.34 -0.37
C TRP A 140 17.53 -4.10 -1.71
N GLY A 141 18.62 -4.05 -2.49
CA GLY A 141 18.78 -4.82 -3.73
C GLY A 141 18.12 -4.18 -4.95
N THR A 142 17.75 -2.88 -4.87
CA THR A 142 17.20 -2.13 -6.00
C THR A 142 18.21 -1.09 -6.49
N ILE A 143 18.85 -1.38 -7.61
CA ILE A 143 19.80 -0.46 -8.24
C ILE A 143 19.07 0.41 -9.25
N VAL A 144 18.90 1.69 -8.93
CA VAL A 144 18.35 2.67 -9.87
C VAL A 144 19.51 3.27 -10.70
N PRO A 145 19.54 3.06 -12.03
CA PRO A 145 20.63 3.57 -12.87
C PRO A 145 20.83 5.10 -12.75
N ALA A 146 22.05 5.58 -12.93
CA ALA A 146 22.37 7.00 -12.78
C ALA A 146 21.55 7.91 -13.72
N GLY A 147 21.23 7.43 -14.93
CA GLY A 147 20.40 8.16 -15.89
C GLY A 147 18.91 8.17 -15.58
N VAL A 148 18.43 7.35 -14.64
CA VAL A 148 17.03 7.31 -14.23
C VAL A 148 16.82 8.32 -13.10
N LYS A 149 15.85 9.19 -13.28
CA LYS A 149 15.48 10.21 -12.28
C LYS A 149 14.77 9.55 -11.09
N LEU A 150 15.30 9.76 -9.89
CA LEU A 150 14.64 9.30 -8.66
C LEU A 150 13.78 10.42 -8.07
N ARG A 151 12.51 10.15 -7.86
CA ARG A 151 11.54 11.09 -7.27
C ARG A 151 10.94 10.51 -5.99
N ILE A 152 10.96 11.32 -4.95
CA ILE A 152 10.32 10.98 -3.68
C ILE A 152 8.91 11.57 -3.68
N VAL A 153 7.91 10.75 -3.37
CA VAL A 153 6.51 11.16 -3.22
C VAL A 153 6.09 11.00 -1.76
N ASP A 154 5.66 12.09 -1.16
CA ASP A 154 5.31 12.13 0.26
C ASP A 154 3.79 11.92 0.45
N SER A 155 3.42 10.80 1.05
CA SER A 155 2.04 10.54 1.46
C SER A 155 1.71 11.34 2.73
N THR A 156 0.55 11.99 2.73
CA THR A 156 0.07 12.80 3.86
C THR A 156 -1.18 12.21 4.50
N ALA A 157 -1.70 12.85 5.55
CA ALA A 157 -2.97 12.45 6.15
C ALA A 157 -4.15 12.54 5.15
N ASP A 158 -4.07 13.46 4.21
CA ASP A 158 -5.15 13.79 3.29
C ASP A 158 -5.01 13.13 1.90
N TYR A 159 -3.85 12.55 1.60
CA TYR A 159 -3.56 11.95 0.29
C TYR A 159 -2.57 10.80 0.38
N ARG A 160 -2.84 9.71 -0.32
CA ARG A 160 -1.97 8.52 -0.34
C ARG A 160 -1.41 8.29 -1.73
N TRP A 161 -0.16 7.83 -1.77
CA TRP A 161 0.51 7.50 -3.03
C TRP A 161 0.78 6.02 -3.15
N MET A 162 0.64 5.52 -4.37
CA MET A 162 1.06 4.19 -4.80
C MET A 162 1.91 4.32 -6.07
N VAL A 163 2.87 3.44 -6.24
CA VAL A 163 3.64 3.32 -7.48
C VAL A 163 3.00 2.26 -8.36
N LEU A 164 2.80 2.59 -9.63
CA LEU A 164 2.62 1.63 -10.70
C LEU A 164 4.02 1.24 -11.21
N PRO A 165 4.54 0.05 -10.86
CA PRO A 165 5.86 -0.37 -11.28
C PRO A 165 5.88 -0.68 -12.77
N ARG A 166 7.06 -0.54 -13.39
CA ARG A 166 7.27 -0.97 -14.77
C ARG A 166 7.02 -2.46 -14.91
N ARG A 167 6.30 -2.86 -15.96
CA ARG A 167 6.11 -4.27 -16.31
C ARG A 167 7.45 -4.91 -16.65
N PRO A 168 7.80 -6.07 -16.06
CA PRO A 168 9.04 -6.77 -16.38
C PRO A 168 9.07 -7.24 -17.85
N GLU A 169 10.24 -7.17 -18.46
CA GLU A 169 10.48 -7.75 -19.76
C GLU A 169 10.31 -9.28 -19.70
N GLY A 170 9.85 -9.91 -20.78
CA GLY A 170 9.62 -11.35 -20.82
C GLY A 170 8.29 -11.80 -20.21
N THR A 171 7.38 -10.88 -19.87
CA THR A 171 6.03 -11.20 -19.39
C THR A 171 4.95 -11.08 -20.47
N ASP A 172 5.34 -10.97 -21.73
CA ASP A 172 4.40 -10.89 -22.83
C ASP A 172 3.53 -12.15 -22.90
N GLY A 173 2.23 -11.96 -23.08
CA GLY A 173 1.27 -13.06 -23.12
C GLY A 173 0.89 -13.65 -21.74
N TRP A 174 1.42 -13.13 -20.63
CA TRP A 174 0.98 -13.55 -19.31
C TRP A 174 -0.42 -12.97 -19.03
N ASP A 175 -1.27 -13.78 -18.39
CA ASP A 175 -2.57 -13.34 -17.87
C ASP A 175 -2.44 -12.45 -16.62
N GLU A 176 -3.53 -11.81 -16.24
CA GLU A 176 -3.56 -10.89 -15.09
C GLU A 176 -3.22 -11.59 -13.78
N GLU A 177 -3.64 -12.83 -13.57
CA GLU A 177 -3.39 -13.57 -12.32
C GLU A 177 -1.89 -13.83 -12.14
N ARG A 178 -1.24 -14.31 -13.20
CA ARG A 178 0.21 -14.55 -13.19
C ARG A 178 0.99 -13.24 -13.03
N LEU A 179 0.56 -12.17 -13.71
CA LEU A 179 1.17 -10.85 -13.56
C LEU A 179 1.01 -10.30 -12.14
N ALA A 180 -0.17 -10.46 -11.54
CA ALA A 180 -0.42 -10.03 -10.16
C ALA A 180 0.47 -10.76 -9.15
N SER A 181 0.76 -12.04 -9.38
CA SER A 181 1.55 -12.89 -8.47
C SER A 181 3.01 -12.46 -8.31
N ILE A 182 3.56 -11.71 -9.26
CA ILE A 182 4.94 -11.21 -9.18
C ILE A 182 5.05 -9.80 -8.60
N VAL A 183 3.93 -9.17 -8.24
CA VAL A 183 3.91 -7.81 -7.67
C VAL A 183 3.86 -7.87 -6.16
N THR A 184 4.79 -7.20 -5.52
CA THR A 184 4.88 -7.13 -4.06
C THR A 184 4.48 -5.75 -3.52
N ALA A 185 4.21 -5.66 -2.21
CA ALA A 185 4.00 -4.37 -1.55
C ALA A 185 5.20 -3.42 -1.74
N GLY A 186 6.41 -3.96 -1.77
CA GLY A 186 7.62 -3.17 -1.99
C GLY A 186 7.66 -2.50 -3.35
N ASP A 187 7.19 -3.19 -4.40
CA ASP A 187 7.14 -2.67 -5.76
C ASP A 187 6.17 -1.49 -5.87
N MET A 188 5.02 -1.60 -5.18
CA MET A 188 3.98 -0.57 -5.16
C MET A 188 4.30 0.63 -4.25
N ILE A 189 5.38 0.55 -3.48
CA ILE A 189 5.98 1.67 -2.74
C ILE A 189 7.25 2.18 -3.44
N GLY A 190 7.77 1.42 -4.39
CA GLY A 190 8.96 1.77 -5.16
C GLY A 190 10.28 1.40 -4.48
N VAL A 191 10.27 0.55 -3.44
CA VAL A 191 11.50 0.07 -2.80
C VAL A 191 12.08 -1.15 -3.49
N THR A 192 11.27 -1.89 -4.24
CA THR A 192 11.68 -3.01 -5.08
C THR A 192 11.18 -2.83 -6.52
N ILE A 193 11.58 -3.71 -7.38
CA ILE A 193 11.13 -3.80 -8.79
C ILE A 193 10.64 -5.23 -8.99
N PRO A 194 9.45 -5.42 -9.63
CA PRO A 194 8.92 -6.76 -9.88
C PRO A 194 9.93 -7.63 -10.63
N LYS A 195 10.08 -8.88 -10.19
CA LYS A 195 11.02 -9.85 -10.79
C LYS A 195 10.26 -11.11 -11.19
N ILE A 196 10.66 -11.66 -12.34
CA ILE A 196 10.25 -13.01 -12.73
C ILE A 196 11.03 -13.99 -11.86
N ALA A 197 10.32 -14.87 -11.16
CA ALA A 197 10.92 -15.94 -10.38
C ALA A 197 11.43 -17.07 -11.27
#